data_d4e85deb4019109298698ce1d0aa2929
#
_entry.id   d4e85deb4019109298698ce1d0aa2929
#
_cell.length_a   1.000
_cell.length_b   1.000
_cell.length_c   1.000
_cell.angle_alpha   90.00
_cell.angle_beta   90.00
_cell.angle_gamma   90.00
#
_symmetry.space_group_name_H-M   'P 1'
#
loop_
_entity.id
_entity.type
_entity.pdbx_description
1 polymer ?
#
loop_
_entity_poly.entity_id
_entity_poly.type
_entity_poly.pdbx_seq_one_letter_code
_entity_poly.pdbx_strand_id
1 'polypeptide(L)' 'MAKAQHALRYRLLPRLLREMRNQAGLTQRALAARLAVTHIFIHKSETGERRVDVTEFMDWCKACDIDPITAFTKLAKSR' A
#
# COMPACT_ATOMS: atom_id res chain seq x y z
N MET A 1 -4.72 11.46 -18.33
CA MET A 1 -4.79 12.71 -17.61
C MET A 1 -3.90 12.71 -16.41
N ALA A 2 -2.92 13.54 -16.46
CA ALA A 2 -2.01 13.62 -15.33
C ALA A 2 -2.71 13.98 -14.05
N LYS A 3 -3.76 14.77 -14.14
CA LYS A 3 -4.44 15.23 -12.94
C LYS A 3 -5.29 14.17 -12.27
N ALA A 4 -5.67 13.15 -12.99
CA ALA A 4 -6.48 12.09 -12.40
C ALA A 4 -5.73 11.38 -11.29
N GLN A 5 -4.43 11.29 -11.39
CA GLN A 5 -3.65 10.60 -10.38
C GLN A 5 -3.58 11.36 -9.07
N HIS A 6 -3.94 12.64 -9.07
CA HIS A 6 -3.98 13.42 -7.85
C HIS A 6 -5.36 13.42 -7.23
N ALA A 7 -6.30 12.68 -7.82
CA ALA A 7 -7.62 12.59 -7.27
C ALA A 7 -7.58 11.95 -5.89
N LEU A 8 -8.62 12.21 -5.13
CA LEU A 8 -8.73 11.67 -3.79
C LEU A 8 -8.53 10.16 -3.76
N ARG A 9 -9.08 9.46 -4.75
CA ARG A 9 -8.99 8.02 -4.80
C ARG A 9 -7.55 7.53 -4.78
N TYR A 10 -6.67 8.18 -5.55
CA TYR A 10 -5.29 7.76 -5.55
C TYR A 10 -4.62 7.99 -4.21
N ARG A 11 -4.99 9.05 -3.51
CA ARG A 11 -4.41 9.33 -2.21
C ARG A 11 -4.83 8.31 -1.16
N LEU A 12 -5.93 7.62 -1.40
CA LEU A 12 -6.42 6.62 -0.45
C LEU A 12 -5.54 5.38 -0.45
N LEU A 13 -4.89 5.08 -1.57
CA LEU A 13 -4.04 3.90 -1.64
C LEU A 13 -2.83 4.00 -0.70
N PRO A 14 -2.03 5.05 -0.73
CA PRO A 14 -0.92 5.16 0.22
C PRO A 14 -1.37 5.04 1.67
N ARG A 15 -2.50 5.63 1.99
CA ARG A 15 -3.05 5.55 3.34
C ARG A 15 -3.43 4.13 3.71
N LEU A 16 -4.07 3.42 2.79
CA LEU A 16 -4.45 2.03 3.03
C LEU A 16 -3.22 1.15 3.25
N LEU A 17 -2.17 1.37 2.45
CA LEU A 17 -0.93 0.61 2.60
C LEU A 17 -0.36 0.78 4.01
N ARG A 18 -0.32 2.00 4.50
CA ARG A 18 0.18 2.26 5.84
C ARG A 18 -0.70 1.62 6.90
N GLU A 19 -2.01 1.72 6.74
CA GLU A 19 -2.93 1.13 7.70
C GLU A 19 -2.75 -0.37 7.81
N MET A 20 -2.59 -1.03 6.66
CA MET A 20 -2.40 -2.47 6.65
C MET A 20 -1.12 -2.86 7.37
N ARG A 21 -0.05 -2.12 7.12
CA ARG A 21 1.22 -2.37 7.81
C ARG A 21 1.08 -2.17 9.31
N ASN A 22 0.44 -1.08 9.73
CA ASN A 22 0.27 -0.80 11.15
C ASN A 22 -0.59 -1.86 11.83
N GLN A 23 -1.65 -2.29 11.17
CA GLN A 23 -2.51 -3.33 11.73
C GLN A 23 -1.78 -4.66 11.87
N ALA A 24 -0.82 -4.91 10.99
CA ALA A 24 -0.01 -6.11 11.09
C ALA A 24 1.09 -6.00 12.16
N GLY A 25 1.23 -4.83 12.76
CA GLY A 25 2.24 -4.62 13.79
C GLY A 25 3.65 -4.53 13.24
N LEU A 26 3.80 -4.15 11.98
CA LEU A 26 5.10 -4.12 11.32
C LEU A 26 5.63 -2.71 11.20
N THR A 27 6.93 -2.56 11.45
CA THR A 27 7.63 -1.33 11.10
C THR A 27 7.85 -1.32 9.59
N GLN A 28 8.22 -0.15 9.05
CA GLN A 28 8.56 -0.07 7.63
C GLN A 28 9.71 -1.03 7.30
N ARG A 29 10.71 -1.12 8.17
CA ARG A 29 11.84 -2.00 7.93
C ARG A 29 11.45 -3.47 7.99
N ALA A 30 10.56 -3.82 8.90
CA ALA A 30 10.10 -5.20 9.01
C ALA A 30 9.31 -5.61 7.76
N LEU A 31 8.45 -4.73 7.26
CA LEU A 31 7.71 -5.03 6.04
C LEU A 31 8.66 -5.10 4.84
N ALA A 32 9.64 -4.20 4.79
CA ALA A 32 10.63 -4.21 3.71
C ALA A 32 11.35 -5.55 3.67
N ALA A 33 11.71 -6.10 4.83
CA ALA A 33 12.36 -7.40 4.89
C ALA A 33 11.46 -8.50 4.33
N ARG A 34 10.17 -8.46 4.67
CA ARG A 34 9.24 -9.46 4.16
C ARG A 34 9.06 -9.40 2.65
N LEU A 35 9.13 -8.19 2.11
CA LEU A 35 8.94 -7.97 0.67
C LEU A 35 10.24 -8.01 -0.11
N ALA A 36 11.38 -8.15 0.58
CA ALA A 36 12.70 -8.15 -0.05
C ALA A 36 12.96 -6.85 -0.82
N VAL A 37 12.58 -5.73 -0.21
CA VAL A 37 12.80 -4.39 -0.77
C VAL A 37 13.45 -3.54 0.30
N THR A 38 13.81 -2.29 -0.06
CA THR A 38 14.38 -1.36 0.91
C THR A 38 13.26 -0.70 1.71
N HIS A 39 13.61 -0.18 2.89
CA HIS A 39 12.60 0.55 3.66
C HIS A 39 12.20 1.85 2.97
N ILE A 40 13.07 2.37 2.10
CA ILE A 40 12.73 3.56 1.32
C ILE A 40 11.61 3.25 0.34
N PHE A 41 11.62 2.05 -0.24
CA PHE A 41 10.53 1.59 -1.09
C PHE A 41 9.20 1.66 -0.34
N ILE A 42 9.18 1.16 0.91
CA ILE A 42 7.98 1.19 1.73
C ILE A 42 7.56 2.63 2.02
N HIS A 43 8.50 3.44 2.46
CA HIS A 43 8.20 4.82 2.82
C HIS A 43 7.60 5.59 1.65
N LYS A 44 8.23 5.50 0.48
CA LYS A 44 7.74 6.24 -0.69
C LYS A 44 6.39 5.72 -1.17
N SER A 45 6.14 4.44 -1.02
CA SER A 45 4.83 3.88 -1.35
C SER A 45 3.75 4.44 -0.42
N GLU A 46 4.07 4.60 0.85
CA GLU A 46 3.12 5.10 1.85
C GLU A 46 2.92 6.61 1.79
N THR A 47 3.83 7.33 1.18
CA THR A 47 3.68 8.78 1.03
C THR A 47 3.07 9.15 -0.33
N GLY A 48 2.97 8.21 -1.23
CA GLY A 48 2.46 8.48 -2.57
C GLY A 48 3.53 8.95 -3.55
N GLU A 49 4.78 9.04 -3.11
CA GLU A 49 5.87 9.44 -4.01
C GLU A 49 6.16 8.39 -5.04
N ARG A 50 5.88 7.14 -4.71
CA ARG A 50 6.08 6.02 -5.61
C ARG A 50 4.76 5.36 -5.88
N ARG A 51 4.47 5.09 -7.16
CA ARG A 51 3.27 4.35 -7.51
C ARG A 51 3.44 2.89 -7.17
N VAL A 52 2.33 2.25 -6.83
CA VAL A 52 2.29 0.83 -6.49
C VAL A 52 1.43 0.14 -7.53
N ASP A 53 1.98 -0.88 -8.19
CA ASP A 53 1.19 -1.62 -9.17
C ASP A 53 0.39 -2.72 -8.48
N VAL A 54 -0.46 -3.38 -9.26
CA VAL A 54 -1.38 -4.39 -8.73
C VAL A 54 -0.64 -5.55 -8.08
N THR A 55 0.44 -6.02 -8.69
CA THR A 55 1.16 -7.15 -8.12
C THR A 55 1.85 -6.77 -6.83
N GLU A 56 2.39 -5.56 -6.78
CA GLU A 56 3.00 -5.06 -5.54
C GLU A 56 1.97 -4.93 -4.44
N PHE A 57 0.78 -4.49 -4.79
CA PHE A 57 -0.31 -4.37 -3.82
C PHE A 57 -0.66 -5.74 -3.24
N MET A 58 -0.75 -6.75 -4.10
CA MET A 58 -1.05 -8.11 -3.65
C MET A 58 0.04 -8.64 -2.72
N ASP A 59 1.30 -8.39 -3.07
CA ASP A 59 2.41 -8.83 -2.22
C ASP A 59 2.39 -8.13 -0.87
N TRP A 60 2.05 -6.84 -0.88
CA TRP A 60 1.93 -6.05 0.36
C TRP A 60 0.86 -6.65 1.27
N CYS A 61 -0.29 -6.97 0.69
CA CYS A 61 -1.38 -7.57 1.46
C CYS A 61 -0.94 -8.89 2.06
N LYS A 62 -0.30 -9.73 1.27
CA LYS A 62 0.17 -11.03 1.76
C LYS A 62 1.19 -10.87 2.89
N ALA A 63 2.10 -9.92 2.74
CA ALA A 63 3.11 -9.69 3.77
C ALA A 63 2.48 -9.21 5.07
N CYS A 64 1.33 -8.54 4.98
CA CYS A 64 0.59 -8.06 6.13
C CYS A 64 -0.49 -9.03 6.59
N ASP A 65 -0.57 -10.20 5.95
CA ASP A 65 -1.53 -11.25 6.30
C ASP A 65 -2.97 -10.79 6.09
N ILE A 66 -3.20 -10.08 5.00
CA ILE A 66 -4.52 -9.55 4.65
C ILE A 66 -4.91 -10.10 3.29
N ASP A 67 -6.17 -10.50 3.15
CA ASP A 67 -6.70 -10.96 1.88
C ASP A 67 -6.74 -9.79 0.89
N PRO A 68 -6.05 -9.90 -0.26
CA PRO A 68 -6.04 -8.80 -1.24
C PRO A 68 -7.42 -8.44 -1.75
N ILE A 69 -8.32 -9.41 -1.86
CA ILE A 69 -9.68 -9.13 -2.34
C ILE A 69 -10.39 -8.21 -1.34
N THR A 70 -10.26 -8.49 -0.05
CA THR A 70 -10.87 -7.67 0.98
C THR A 70 -10.28 -6.26 0.96
N ALA A 71 -8.96 -6.17 0.86
CA ALA A 71 -8.30 -4.86 0.84
C ALA A 71 -8.68 -4.06 -0.40
N PHE A 72 -8.73 -4.72 -1.56
CA PHE A 72 -9.10 -4.03 -2.78
C PHE A 72 -10.55 -3.56 -2.74
N THR A 73 -11.44 -4.37 -2.18
CA THR A 73 -12.83 -4.00 -2.05
C THR A 73 -12.97 -2.72 -1.22
N LYS A 74 -12.21 -2.65 -0.14
CA LYS A 74 -12.21 -1.46 0.71
C LYS A 74 -11.76 -0.24 -0.07
N LEU A 75 -10.70 -0.37 -0.85
CA LEU A 75 -10.20 0.72 -1.67
C LEU A 75 -11.22 1.10 -2.75
N ALA A 76 -11.79 0.11 -3.40
CA ALA A 76 -12.72 0.35 -4.49
C ALA A 76 -13.99 1.07 -4.02
N LYS A 77 -14.41 0.83 -2.78
CA LYS A 77 -15.61 1.47 -2.25
C LYS A 77 -15.33 2.83 -1.62
N SER A 78 -14.08 3.18 -1.42
CA SER A 78 -13.73 4.48 -0.85
C SER A 78 -13.96 5.59 -1.87
N ARG A 79 -14.31 6.77 -1.38
CA ARG A 79 -14.63 7.90 -2.28
C ARG A 79 -13.69 9.06 -2.07
#